data_46fed9bd94e4d4591ae4d2105d36e8b5
#
_entry.id   46fed9bd94e4d4591ae4d2105d36e8b5
#
_cell.length_a   1.000
_cell.length_b   1.000
_cell.length_c   1.000
_cell.angle_alpha   90.00
_cell.angle_beta   90.00
_cell.angle_gamma   90.00
#
_symmetry.space_group_name_H-M   'P 1'
#
loop_
_entity.id
_entity.type
_entity.pdbx_description
1 polymer ?
#
loop_
_entity_poly.entity_id
_entity_poly.type
_entity_poly.pdbx_seq_one_letter_code
_entity_poly.pdbx_strand_id
1 'polypeptide(L)'
;LIPQSFADSKVAVIETKFGNMVIEFFPNDAPKTVENFIKLVESGFYDGTKFHRIIHDFMIQGGDPLSKDSRLIQQWGEGSAGYTIDAEFNNIKHKRGIVSMARSAEPDSASSQFFIVHKDSFFLDKKYTVFGRLVTQESYDVLDALASLETTKDVNSAVPVDIPLNYGDAEITGIKIKNRSEIPNILDLGEPERIISHSIIDDEGNYSNTLFGFSFHAPEGWAIQEPEKTQPEAPDVAVLGPRINNFTAVISFLVENSNGTSLIDHIKNTRKNLQPIIDAGRLKIISEEDKNIKGYSTHITEARGGFVSKDKIFIIKYKEIVIESNDKFYTLTYTNQEKNFDASLPQFNAVLDSFETTSKPKGSLPVTGFPLEIGIGIAIAIAAAATILVVKRKKKQTKLKP
;
A
#
# COMPACT_ATOMS: atom_id res chain seq x y z
N LEU A 1 0.00 20.50 32.23
CA LEU A 1 0.40 19.21 32.80
C LEU A 1 0.90 18.36 31.63
N ILE A 2 2.22 18.26 31.45
CA ILE A 2 2.88 17.32 30.53
C ILE A 2 2.63 15.93 31.15
N PRO A 3 2.10 14.96 30.38
CA PRO A 3 1.94 13.61 30.90
C PRO A 3 3.29 13.05 31.34
N GLN A 4 3.37 12.53 32.52
CA GLN A 4 4.56 11.99 33.19
C GLN A 4 5.17 10.76 32.45
N SER A 5 4.52 10.27 31.40
CA SER A 5 4.92 9.09 30.62
C SER A 5 6.02 9.30 29.59
N PHE A 6 6.37 10.55 29.23
CA PHE A 6 7.43 10.82 28.24
C PHE A 6 8.84 10.85 28.83
N ALA A 7 8.99 11.04 30.15
CA ALA A 7 10.31 11.16 30.81
C ALA A 7 11.05 9.81 30.95
N ASP A 8 10.31 8.70 30.98
CA ASP A 8 10.86 7.35 31.24
C ASP A 8 10.85 6.42 30.02
N SER A 9 10.70 6.94 28.80
CA SER A 9 10.77 6.11 27.60
C SER A 9 12.18 5.58 27.37
N LYS A 10 12.30 4.27 27.07
CA LYS A 10 13.56 3.65 26.70
C LYS A 10 13.96 4.04 25.28
N VAL A 11 15.27 4.14 25.04
CA VAL A 11 15.89 4.33 23.71
C VAL A 11 16.98 3.28 23.54
N ALA A 12 17.29 2.93 22.28
CA ALA A 12 18.48 2.13 21.96
C ALA A 12 19.61 3.05 21.47
N VAL A 13 20.81 2.80 21.95
CA VAL A 13 22.04 3.45 21.50
C VAL A 13 22.88 2.43 20.74
N ILE A 14 22.96 2.56 19.42
CA ILE A 14 23.82 1.73 18.56
C ILE A 14 25.21 2.39 18.54
N GLU A 15 26.21 1.66 18.99
CA GLU A 15 27.62 2.11 19.02
C GLU A 15 28.31 1.64 17.75
N THR A 16 28.95 2.55 17.02
CA THR A 16 29.71 2.28 15.79
C THR A 16 31.05 3.00 15.80
N LYS A 17 31.93 2.67 14.87
CA LYS A 17 33.19 3.40 14.65
C LYS A 17 32.99 4.90 14.37
N PHE A 18 31.87 5.28 13.76
CA PHE A 18 31.59 6.67 13.36
C PHE A 18 30.88 7.48 14.45
N GLY A 19 30.50 6.86 15.59
CA GLY A 19 29.74 7.48 16.66
C GLY A 19 28.50 6.66 16.99
N ASN A 20 27.55 7.32 17.69
CA ASN A 20 26.36 6.68 18.21
C ASN A 20 25.12 7.03 17.40
N MET A 21 24.26 6.04 17.17
CA MET A 21 22.89 6.25 16.68
C MET A 21 21.89 5.95 17.77
N VAL A 22 21.05 6.94 18.10
CA VAL A 22 20.04 6.84 19.14
C VAL A 22 18.66 6.63 18.51
N ILE A 23 18.01 5.52 18.84
CA ILE A 23 16.68 5.14 18.36
C ILE A 23 15.66 5.37 19.46
N GLU A 24 14.66 6.20 19.21
CA GLU A 24 13.41 6.28 19.95
C GLU A 24 12.44 5.23 19.43
N PHE A 25 11.78 4.49 20.32
CA PHE A 25 10.85 3.41 19.96
C PHE A 25 9.40 3.88 19.80
N PHE A 26 8.62 3.13 19.05
CA PHE A 26 7.17 3.32 18.87
C PHE A 26 6.38 2.12 19.42
N PRO A 27 6.35 1.92 20.75
CA PRO A 27 5.73 0.74 21.34
C PRO A 27 4.20 0.69 21.18
N ASN A 28 3.54 1.82 20.89
CA ASN A 28 2.11 1.85 20.60
C ASN A 28 1.79 1.36 19.17
N ASP A 29 2.75 1.44 18.26
CA ASP A 29 2.59 1.07 16.84
C ASP A 29 3.11 -0.33 16.54
N ALA A 30 4.12 -0.79 17.28
CA ALA A 30 4.78 -2.08 17.07
C ALA A 30 5.27 -2.70 18.41
N PRO A 31 4.36 -3.00 19.35
CA PRO A 31 4.72 -3.45 20.72
C PRO A 31 5.55 -4.72 20.73
N LYS A 32 5.18 -5.76 19.96
CA LYS A 32 5.90 -7.05 19.91
C LYS A 32 7.29 -6.87 19.27
N THR A 33 7.39 -6.04 18.27
CA THR A 33 8.66 -5.75 17.57
C THR A 33 9.63 -5.00 18.49
N VAL A 34 9.15 -3.98 19.21
CA VAL A 34 9.95 -3.24 20.19
C VAL A 34 10.42 -4.16 21.32
N GLU A 35 9.53 -5.00 21.86
CA GLU A 35 9.88 -5.97 22.90
C GLU A 35 10.95 -6.96 22.41
N ASN A 36 10.79 -7.51 21.20
CA ASN A 36 11.75 -8.41 20.58
C ASN A 36 13.12 -7.75 20.40
N PHE A 37 13.14 -6.51 19.87
CA PHE A 37 14.39 -5.78 19.66
C PHE A 37 15.12 -5.52 20.98
N ILE A 38 14.41 -5.07 22.02
CA ILE A 38 14.98 -4.83 23.36
C ILE A 38 15.55 -6.14 23.93
N LYS A 39 14.81 -7.24 23.86
CA LYS A 39 15.27 -8.56 24.35
C LYS A 39 16.55 -9.00 23.65
N LEU A 40 16.66 -8.82 22.35
CA LEU A 40 17.87 -9.17 21.58
C LEU A 40 19.04 -8.24 21.97
N VAL A 41 18.80 -6.95 22.19
CA VAL A 41 19.83 -6.03 22.71
C VAL A 41 20.32 -6.45 24.07
N GLU A 42 19.41 -6.72 25.02
CA GLU A 42 19.75 -7.10 26.40
C GLU A 42 20.53 -8.43 26.49
N SER A 43 20.38 -9.29 25.48
CA SER A 43 21.14 -10.54 25.34
C SER A 43 22.52 -10.38 24.69
N GLY A 44 22.90 -9.18 24.21
CA GLY A 44 24.13 -8.96 23.45
C GLY A 44 24.09 -9.55 22.04
N PHE A 45 22.89 -9.87 21.53
CA PHE A 45 22.73 -10.53 20.23
C PHE A 45 23.35 -9.73 19.08
N TYR A 46 23.25 -8.42 19.11
CA TYR A 46 23.71 -7.54 18.03
C TYR A 46 25.20 -7.20 18.08
N ASP A 47 25.90 -7.46 19.20
CA ASP A 47 27.30 -7.10 19.36
C ASP A 47 28.19 -7.81 18.34
N GLY A 48 28.96 -7.05 17.57
CA GLY A 48 29.82 -7.52 16.49
C GLY A 48 29.10 -7.84 15.17
N THR A 49 27.76 -7.69 15.09
CA THR A 49 27.04 -7.75 13.81
C THR A 49 27.41 -6.53 12.96
N LYS A 50 27.06 -6.55 11.68
CA LYS A 50 27.42 -5.47 10.76
C LYS A 50 26.18 -4.93 10.05
N PHE A 51 26.24 -3.67 9.64
CA PHE A 51 25.38 -3.19 8.55
C PHE A 51 25.85 -3.86 7.27
N HIS A 52 25.37 -5.06 7.05
CA HIS A 52 25.82 -5.98 5.99
C HIS A 52 25.28 -5.64 4.61
N ARG A 53 24.28 -4.74 4.52
CA ARG A 53 23.75 -4.23 3.25
C ARG A 53 23.57 -2.73 3.34
N ILE A 54 24.25 -2.00 2.45
CA ILE A 54 24.22 -0.54 2.41
C ILE A 54 23.90 -0.09 1.00
N ILE A 55 22.82 0.67 0.86
CA ILE A 55 22.44 1.30 -0.41
C ILE A 55 22.32 2.81 -0.16
N HIS A 56 23.25 3.57 -0.71
CA HIS A 56 23.22 5.03 -0.67
C HIS A 56 21.90 5.55 -1.26
N ASP A 57 21.33 6.59 -0.68
CA ASP A 57 20.03 7.15 -1.07
C ASP A 57 18.84 6.17 -0.88
N PHE A 58 19.01 5.12 -0.07
CA PHE A 58 17.92 4.22 0.27
C PHE A 58 17.94 3.85 1.76
N MET A 59 18.81 2.91 2.19
CA MET A 59 18.86 2.44 3.59
C MET A 59 20.18 1.76 3.93
N ILE A 60 20.42 1.57 5.24
CA ILE A 60 21.43 0.66 5.78
C ILE A 60 20.70 -0.47 6.55
N GLN A 61 21.08 -1.72 6.33
CA GLN A 61 20.45 -2.91 6.93
C GLN A 61 21.47 -3.69 7.76
N GLY A 62 21.10 -4.01 8.99
CA GLY A 62 21.91 -4.76 9.94
C GLY A 62 21.12 -5.81 10.71
N GLY A 63 21.73 -6.36 11.81
CA GLY A 63 21.06 -7.30 12.70
C GLY A 63 21.11 -8.77 12.26
N ASP A 64 21.92 -9.09 11.26
CA ASP A 64 22.19 -10.48 10.85
C ASP A 64 23.31 -11.08 11.71
N PRO A 65 23.07 -12.15 12.50
CA PRO A 65 24.12 -12.80 13.29
C PRO A 65 25.24 -13.43 12.46
N LEU A 66 24.96 -13.83 11.20
CA LEU A 66 25.99 -14.38 10.31
C LEU A 66 27.03 -13.33 9.92
N SER A 67 26.67 -12.05 9.98
CA SER A 67 27.60 -10.95 9.66
C SER A 67 28.74 -10.76 10.66
N LYS A 68 28.69 -11.45 11.81
CA LYS A 68 29.81 -11.48 12.77
C LYS A 68 31.04 -12.21 12.20
N ASP A 69 30.84 -13.19 11.33
CA ASP A 69 31.90 -14.00 10.74
C ASP A 69 32.07 -13.68 9.25
N SER A 70 33.19 -13.06 8.89
CA SER A 70 33.50 -12.71 7.50
C SER A 70 33.68 -13.91 6.56
N ARG A 71 33.90 -15.11 7.09
CA ARG A 71 33.94 -16.34 6.30
C ARG A 71 32.59 -16.75 5.76
N LEU A 72 31.51 -16.22 6.36
CA LEU A 72 30.13 -16.48 5.98
C LEU A 72 29.54 -15.37 5.09
N ILE A 73 30.39 -14.51 4.51
CA ILE A 73 29.96 -13.32 3.76
C ILE A 73 28.96 -13.62 2.62
N GLN A 74 29.02 -14.82 2.04
CA GLN A 74 28.08 -15.28 1.00
C GLN A 74 26.66 -15.55 1.53
N GLN A 75 26.51 -15.70 2.85
CA GLN A 75 25.25 -15.98 3.55
C GLN A 75 24.74 -14.76 4.32
N TRP A 76 25.47 -13.64 4.27
CA TRP A 76 25.03 -12.42 4.96
C TRP A 76 23.69 -11.96 4.40
N GLY A 77 22.77 -11.66 5.30
CA GLY A 77 21.39 -11.34 4.98
C GLY A 77 20.41 -12.52 5.19
N GLU A 78 20.91 -13.75 5.39
CA GLU A 78 20.09 -14.95 5.60
C GLU A 78 19.90 -15.32 7.08
N GLY A 79 20.70 -14.74 7.98
CA GLY A 79 20.69 -15.04 9.41
C GLY A 79 19.45 -14.47 10.13
N SER A 80 19.11 -15.10 11.25
CA SER A 80 17.98 -14.73 12.10
C SER A 80 18.24 -15.05 13.56
N ALA A 81 17.34 -14.64 14.46
CA ALA A 81 17.40 -15.03 15.89
C ALA A 81 16.94 -16.48 16.14
N GLY A 82 16.62 -17.25 15.09
CA GLY A 82 16.14 -18.62 15.20
C GLY A 82 14.63 -18.75 15.35
N TYR A 83 13.91 -17.64 15.30
CA TYR A 83 12.44 -17.56 15.31
C TYR A 83 11.98 -16.35 14.50
N THR A 84 10.67 -16.25 14.25
CA THR A 84 10.03 -15.08 13.60
C THR A 84 9.03 -14.42 14.52
N ILE A 85 8.68 -13.18 14.21
CA ILE A 85 7.64 -12.40 14.87
C ILE A 85 6.57 -12.00 13.87
N ASP A 86 5.33 -11.80 14.36
CA ASP A 86 4.21 -11.30 13.55
C ASP A 86 4.51 -9.90 13.02
N ALA A 87 4.01 -9.60 11.84
CA ALA A 87 4.08 -8.25 11.26
C ALA A 87 3.17 -7.28 12.03
N GLU A 88 3.68 -6.10 12.31
CA GLU A 88 2.94 -4.99 12.93
C GLU A 88 2.98 -3.77 12.00
N PHE A 89 2.47 -3.97 10.74
CA PHE A 89 2.46 -2.89 9.74
C PHE A 89 1.59 -1.74 10.23
N ASN A 90 2.14 -0.53 10.20
CA ASN A 90 1.49 0.66 10.71
C ASN A 90 1.51 1.81 9.70
N ASN A 91 0.95 2.94 10.09
CA ASN A 91 0.78 4.09 9.20
C ASN A 91 1.95 5.09 9.23
N ILE A 92 3.05 4.79 9.89
CA ILE A 92 4.23 5.68 9.92
C ILE A 92 4.93 5.62 8.57
N LYS A 93 5.19 6.79 7.97
CA LYS A 93 5.89 6.89 6.68
C LYS A 93 7.38 6.57 6.81
N HIS A 94 7.93 5.85 5.85
CA HIS A 94 9.37 5.56 5.78
C HIS A 94 10.17 6.78 5.33
N LYS A 95 10.25 7.79 6.22
CA LYS A 95 11.11 8.96 6.04
C LYS A 95 12.54 8.67 6.50
N ARG A 96 13.47 9.50 6.08
CA ARG A 96 14.87 9.46 6.54
C ARG A 96 14.96 9.38 8.07
N GLY A 97 15.75 8.44 8.59
CA GLY A 97 15.94 8.16 10.01
C GLY A 97 14.94 7.18 10.62
N ILE A 98 13.90 6.77 9.91
CA ILE A 98 12.96 5.73 10.36
C ILE A 98 13.66 4.38 10.42
N VAL A 99 13.32 3.60 11.45
CA VAL A 99 13.84 2.24 11.70
C VAL A 99 12.72 1.23 11.54
N SER A 100 12.95 0.24 10.69
CA SER A 100 11.97 -0.79 10.33
C SER A 100 12.57 -2.20 10.36
N MET A 101 11.72 -3.23 10.56
CA MET A 101 12.15 -4.63 10.48
C MET A 101 12.36 -5.06 9.03
N ALA A 102 13.49 -5.70 8.75
CA ALA A 102 13.67 -6.44 7.52
C ALA A 102 12.92 -7.78 7.58
N ARG A 103 12.47 -8.27 6.43
CA ARG A 103 11.71 -9.51 6.28
C ARG A 103 11.88 -10.16 4.91
N SER A 104 11.53 -11.43 4.79
CA SER A 104 11.40 -12.12 3.51
C SER A 104 10.08 -11.76 2.79
N ALA A 105 9.66 -12.54 1.81
CA ALA A 105 8.41 -12.31 1.09
C ALA A 105 7.15 -12.48 1.98
N GLU A 106 7.21 -13.36 2.98
CA GLU A 106 6.09 -13.61 3.89
C GLU A 106 6.01 -12.49 4.93
N PRO A 107 4.81 -11.95 5.23
CA PRO A 107 4.63 -10.88 6.21
C PRO A 107 5.23 -11.19 7.58
N ASP A 108 4.94 -12.36 8.15
CA ASP A 108 5.33 -12.79 9.49
C ASP A 108 6.70 -13.47 9.51
N SER A 109 7.66 -12.96 8.74
CA SER A 109 9.02 -13.50 8.62
C SER A 109 10.11 -12.62 9.20
N ALA A 110 9.76 -11.50 9.81
CA ALA A 110 10.71 -10.66 10.53
C ALA A 110 11.29 -11.42 11.74
N SER A 111 12.54 -11.14 12.09
CA SER A 111 13.26 -11.79 13.21
C SER A 111 14.15 -10.79 13.93
N SER A 112 15.43 -10.73 13.56
CA SER A 112 16.44 -9.86 14.18
C SER A 112 16.92 -8.74 13.25
N GLN A 113 16.78 -8.90 11.93
CA GLN A 113 17.29 -7.91 10.98
C GLN A 113 16.41 -6.68 10.90
N PHE A 114 17.03 -5.51 10.87
CA PHE A 114 16.40 -4.21 10.76
C PHE A 114 17.12 -3.33 9.76
N PHE A 115 16.46 -2.26 9.31
CA PHE A 115 17.08 -1.26 8.46
C PHE A 115 16.74 0.16 8.94
N ILE A 116 17.63 1.09 8.63
CA ILE A 116 17.48 2.53 8.90
C ILE A 116 17.40 3.24 7.56
N VAL A 117 16.34 3.99 7.34
CA VAL A 117 16.08 4.70 6.09
C VAL A 117 17.04 5.87 5.94
N HIS A 118 17.86 5.89 4.88
CA HIS A 118 18.78 6.97 4.57
C HIS A 118 18.11 8.09 3.76
N LYS A 119 17.15 7.76 2.88
CA LYS A 119 16.34 8.70 2.09
C LYS A 119 14.89 8.26 2.04
N ASP A 120 13.97 9.22 2.07
CA ASP A 120 12.51 8.95 2.06
C ASP A 120 12.14 7.85 1.06
N SER A 121 11.49 6.79 1.55
CA SER A 121 11.26 5.54 0.83
C SER A 121 9.82 5.07 0.99
N PHE A 122 8.87 5.89 0.59
CA PHE A 122 7.43 5.68 0.79
C PHE A 122 6.87 4.42 0.13
N PHE A 123 7.57 3.82 -0.83
CA PHE A 123 7.19 2.52 -1.43
C PHE A 123 7.27 1.34 -0.43
N LEU A 124 7.88 1.54 0.75
CA LEU A 124 7.94 0.59 1.85
C LEU A 124 6.73 0.71 2.80
N ASP A 125 5.97 1.79 2.70
CA ASP A 125 4.86 2.11 3.59
C ASP A 125 3.82 0.98 3.62
N LYS A 126 3.32 0.66 4.84
CA LYS A 126 2.38 -0.45 5.10
C LYS A 126 2.86 -1.85 4.68
N LYS A 127 4.13 -2.00 4.30
CA LYS A 127 4.74 -3.28 3.87
C LYS A 127 5.83 -3.78 4.81
N TYR A 128 6.33 -2.89 5.66
CA TYR A 128 7.35 -3.18 6.67
C TYR A 128 6.93 -2.58 8.01
N THR A 129 7.30 -3.25 9.10
CA THR A 129 6.99 -2.80 10.47
C THR A 129 7.94 -1.69 10.88
N VAL A 130 7.45 -0.46 10.94
CA VAL A 130 8.19 0.66 11.54
C VAL A 130 8.09 0.52 13.06
N PHE A 131 9.23 0.57 13.77
CA PHE A 131 9.24 0.43 15.23
C PHE A 131 10.05 1.50 15.97
N GLY A 132 10.69 2.43 15.25
CA GLY A 132 11.44 3.53 15.85
C GLY A 132 11.97 4.55 14.84
N ARG A 133 12.70 5.53 15.35
CA ARG A 133 13.40 6.55 14.56
C ARG A 133 14.66 7.05 15.25
N LEU A 134 15.59 7.58 14.47
CA LEU A 134 16.74 8.33 14.97
C LEU A 134 16.30 9.67 15.56
N VAL A 135 16.94 10.08 16.67
CA VAL A 135 16.51 11.28 17.44
C VAL A 135 17.62 12.25 17.80
N THR A 136 18.85 12.08 17.32
CA THR A 136 19.93 13.07 17.54
C THR A 136 20.60 13.45 16.22
N GLN A 137 21.19 14.66 16.14
CA GLN A 137 21.94 15.07 14.95
C GLN A 137 23.13 14.13 14.70
N GLU A 138 23.86 13.73 15.75
CA GLU A 138 24.93 12.74 15.64
C GLU A 138 24.45 11.44 14.95
N SER A 139 23.23 10.97 15.29
CA SER A 139 22.66 9.78 14.66
C SER A 139 22.51 9.92 13.13
N TYR A 140 22.10 11.09 12.66
CA TYR A 140 21.99 11.36 11.23
C TYR A 140 23.35 11.49 10.56
N ASP A 141 24.34 12.09 11.25
CA ASP A 141 25.72 12.20 10.75
C ASP A 141 26.37 10.82 10.62
N VAL A 142 26.16 9.94 11.60
CA VAL A 142 26.60 8.54 11.57
C VAL A 142 25.90 7.74 10.47
N LEU A 143 24.59 7.96 10.28
CA LEU A 143 23.84 7.35 9.19
C LEU A 143 24.44 7.71 7.82
N ASP A 144 24.78 8.99 7.61
CA ASP A 144 25.41 9.46 6.36
C ASP A 144 26.80 8.86 6.17
N ALA A 145 27.60 8.80 7.23
CA ALA A 145 28.92 8.21 7.17
C ALA A 145 28.85 6.71 6.77
N LEU A 146 27.95 5.94 7.39
CA LEU A 146 27.73 4.55 7.04
C LEU A 146 27.18 4.38 5.63
N ALA A 147 26.19 5.18 5.23
CA ALA A 147 25.59 5.11 3.90
C ALA A 147 26.57 5.51 2.77
N SER A 148 27.64 6.23 3.10
CA SER A 148 28.69 6.63 2.16
C SER A 148 29.82 5.60 1.99
N LEU A 149 29.77 4.48 2.72
CA LEU A 149 30.77 3.42 2.55
C LEU A 149 30.68 2.81 1.15
N GLU A 150 31.83 2.57 0.53
CA GLU A 150 31.89 1.84 -0.73
C GLU A 150 31.41 0.41 -0.56
N THR A 151 30.60 -0.06 -1.51
CA THR A 151 29.99 -1.38 -1.48
C THR A 151 30.25 -2.18 -2.75
N THR A 152 30.12 -3.51 -2.66
CA THR A 152 30.21 -4.42 -3.79
C THR A 152 29.15 -4.10 -4.83
N LYS A 153 29.51 -4.14 -6.13
CA LYS A 153 28.60 -3.82 -7.26
C LYS A 153 28.56 -4.92 -8.32
N ASP A 154 29.49 -5.87 -8.28
CA ASP A 154 29.55 -6.92 -9.28
C ASP A 154 28.56 -8.04 -8.96
N VAL A 155 27.49 -8.12 -9.75
CA VAL A 155 26.45 -9.14 -9.65
C VAL A 155 26.93 -10.57 -9.98
N ASN A 156 28.11 -10.70 -10.62
CA ASN A 156 28.73 -11.99 -10.94
C ASN A 156 29.74 -12.43 -9.86
N SER A 157 29.96 -11.60 -8.86
CA SER A 157 30.85 -11.91 -7.74
C SER A 157 30.25 -13.00 -6.86
N ALA A 158 31.09 -13.80 -6.24
CA ALA A 158 30.67 -14.74 -5.18
C ALA A 158 30.18 -14.00 -3.91
N VAL A 159 30.55 -12.73 -3.75
CA VAL A 159 30.08 -11.87 -2.65
C VAL A 159 28.80 -11.15 -3.09
N PRO A 160 27.71 -11.16 -2.28
CA PRO A 160 26.51 -10.44 -2.61
C PRO A 160 26.74 -8.94 -2.86
N VAL A 161 25.89 -8.32 -3.68
CA VAL A 161 25.95 -6.87 -3.92
C VAL A 161 25.55 -6.07 -2.67
N ASP A 162 25.95 -4.80 -2.64
CA ASP A 162 25.64 -3.83 -1.59
C ASP A 162 26.30 -4.16 -0.21
N ILE A 163 27.24 -5.09 -0.15
CA ILE A 163 28.05 -5.34 1.05
C ILE A 163 29.16 -4.30 1.12
N PRO A 164 29.42 -3.66 2.29
CA PRO A 164 30.55 -2.75 2.45
C PRO A 164 31.89 -3.43 2.12
N LEU A 165 32.72 -2.79 1.29
CA LEU A 165 34.05 -3.32 0.95
C LEU A 165 34.94 -3.40 2.18
N ASN A 166 34.88 -2.39 3.05
CA ASN A 166 35.49 -2.41 4.37
C ASN A 166 34.41 -2.67 5.44
N TYR A 167 33.96 -3.91 5.55
CA TYR A 167 32.87 -4.29 6.47
C TYR A 167 33.24 -4.12 7.96
N GLY A 168 34.50 -3.97 8.33
CA GLY A 168 34.90 -3.59 9.68
C GLY A 168 34.45 -2.18 10.06
N ASP A 169 34.30 -1.28 9.07
CA ASP A 169 33.81 0.07 9.31
C ASP A 169 32.26 0.10 9.50
N ALA A 170 31.56 -0.95 9.08
CA ALA A 170 30.13 -1.10 9.23
C ALA A 170 29.72 -1.93 10.47
N GLU A 171 30.65 -2.18 11.39
CA GLU A 171 30.38 -2.98 12.59
C GLU A 171 29.53 -2.24 13.62
N ILE A 172 28.55 -2.93 14.16
CA ILE A 172 27.80 -2.58 15.36
C ILE A 172 28.61 -3.13 16.54
N THR A 173 29.39 -2.26 17.20
CA THR A 173 30.24 -2.67 18.32
C THR A 173 29.44 -3.03 19.57
N GLY A 174 28.22 -2.52 19.67
CA GLY A 174 27.25 -2.86 20.70
C GLY A 174 25.98 -2.05 20.55
N ILE A 175 24.89 -2.55 21.18
CA ILE A 175 23.66 -1.78 21.34
C ILE A 175 23.30 -1.77 22.82
N LYS A 176 22.92 -0.62 23.36
CA LYS A 176 22.54 -0.45 24.78
C LYS A 176 21.16 0.18 24.90
N ILE A 177 20.36 -0.36 25.81
CA ILE A 177 19.09 0.27 26.20
C ILE A 177 19.36 1.28 27.31
N LYS A 178 18.90 2.52 27.12
CA LYS A 178 19.01 3.62 28.09
C LYS A 178 17.66 4.28 28.31
N ASN A 179 17.56 5.08 29.36
CA ASN A 179 16.42 5.97 29.50
C ASN A 179 16.62 7.19 28.59
N ARG A 180 15.55 7.67 27.99
CA ARG A 180 15.58 8.85 27.09
C ARG A 180 16.18 10.09 27.79
N SER A 181 15.93 10.22 29.10
CA SER A 181 16.47 11.32 29.93
C SER A 181 18.01 11.32 30.07
N GLU A 182 18.68 10.21 29.77
CA GLU A 182 20.14 10.10 29.82
C GLU A 182 20.81 10.57 28.52
N ILE A 183 20.04 10.81 27.47
CA ILE A 183 20.55 11.19 26.15
C ILE A 183 20.55 12.71 26.00
N PRO A 184 21.72 13.33 25.76
CA PRO A 184 21.81 14.75 25.50
C PRO A 184 21.35 15.08 24.07
N ASN A 185 20.90 16.32 23.85
CA ASN A 185 20.62 16.89 22.54
C ASN A 185 19.64 16.11 21.67
N ILE A 186 18.61 15.52 22.30
CA ILE A 186 17.50 14.90 21.55
C ILE A 186 16.77 16.00 20.78
N LEU A 187 16.56 15.75 19.49
CA LEU A 187 15.81 16.63 18.61
C LEU A 187 14.32 16.61 18.96
N ASP A 188 13.68 17.77 18.92
CA ASP A 188 12.23 17.88 18.99
C ASP A 188 11.64 17.63 17.59
N LEU A 189 11.38 16.37 17.30
CA LEU A 189 10.86 15.94 15.99
C LEU A 189 9.34 15.89 15.93
N GLY A 190 8.64 16.17 17.03
CA GLY A 190 7.19 15.99 17.15
C GLY A 190 6.76 14.53 16.90
N GLU A 191 5.48 14.31 16.60
CA GLU A 191 4.97 12.99 16.21
C GLU A 191 5.53 12.55 14.85
N PRO A 192 5.78 11.24 14.65
CA PRO A 192 6.21 10.75 13.34
C PRO A 192 5.13 11.00 12.28
N GLU A 193 5.56 11.37 11.08
CA GLU A 193 4.61 11.58 9.99
C GLU A 193 3.92 10.27 9.62
N ARG A 194 2.59 10.32 9.61
CA ARG A 194 1.74 9.15 9.37
C ARG A 194 1.04 9.25 8.02
N ILE A 195 0.78 8.10 7.43
CA ILE A 195 -0.17 8.00 6.33
C ILE A 195 -1.54 8.27 6.95
N ILE A 196 -2.17 9.33 6.53
CA ILE A 196 -3.55 9.61 6.92
C ILE A 196 -4.40 8.57 6.20
N SER A 197 -4.93 7.59 6.93
CA SER A 197 -5.98 6.73 6.38
C SER A 197 -7.23 7.58 6.32
N HIS A 198 -7.64 7.94 5.12
CA HIS A 198 -8.91 8.60 4.90
C HIS A 198 -10.08 7.62 4.87
N SER A 199 -9.78 6.32 4.91
CA SER A 199 -10.76 5.23 4.87
C SER A 199 -10.85 4.50 6.20
N ILE A 200 -12.08 4.09 6.52
CA ILE A 200 -12.42 3.21 7.64
C ILE A 200 -13.18 2.02 7.04
N ILE A 201 -12.77 0.82 7.41
CA ILE A 201 -13.46 -0.43 7.12
C ILE A 201 -13.72 -1.08 8.47
N ASP A 202 -14.99 -1.29 8.82
CA ASP A 202 -15.35 -1.97 10.06
C ASP A 202 -15.60 -3.47 9.85
N ASP A 203 -15.78 -4.21 10.95
CA ASP A 203 -16.02 -5.65 10.94
C ASP A 203 -17.38 -6.03 10.32
N GLU A 204 -18.31 -5.08 10.20
CA GLU A 204 -19.62 -5.26 9.58
C GLU A 204 -19.58 -5.05 8.06
N GLY A 205 -18.44 -4.62 7.50
CA GLY A 205 -18.28 -4.35 6.07
C GLY A 205 -18.69 -2.95 5.64
N ASN A 206 -18.87 -2.01 6.58
CA ASN A 206 -19.07 -0.62 6.22
C ASN A 206 -17.73 0.00 5.83
N TYR A 207 -17.73 0.65 4.68
CA TYR A 207 -16.62 1.45 4.18
C TYR A 207 -16.98 2.92 4.20
N SER A 208 -16.08 3.75 4.67
CA SER A 208 -16.17 5.20 4.51
C SER A 208 -14.82 5.77 4.14
N ASN A 209 -14.81 6.83 3.33
CA ASN A 209 -13.60 7.54 2.94
C ASN A 209 -13.82 9.04 2.99
N THR A 210 -13.12 9.72 3.91
CA THR A 210 -13.28 11.16 4.13
C THR A 210 -12.61 12.01 3.06
N LEU A 211 -11.56 11.51 2.37
CA LEU A 211 -10.91 12.21 1.26
C LEU A 211 -11.81 12.25 0.03
N PHE A 212 -12.39 11.10 -0.30
CA PHE A 212 -13.30 10.98 -1.44
C PHE A 212 -14.72 11.42 -1.12
N GLY A 213 -15.08 11.44 0.18
CA GLY A 213 -16.37 11.93 0.66
C GLY A 213 -17.51 10.96 0.33
N PHE A 214 -17.33 9.66 0.46
CA PHE A 214 -18.37 8.66 0.28
C PHE A 214 -18.27 7.49 1.26
N SER A 215 -19.37 6.78 1.40
CA SER A 215 -19.48 5.54 2.16
C SER A 215 -20.40 4.53 1.47
N PHE A 216 -20.25 3.25 1.80
CA PHE A 216 -21.12 2.17 1.39
C PHE A 216 -20.98 0.95 2.33
N HIS A 217 -21.91 0.01 2.22
CA HIS A 217 -21.82 -1.30 2.86
C HIS A 217 -21.50 -2.38 1.83
N ALA A 218 -20.45 -3.18 2.10
CA ALA A 218 -20.06 -4.29 1.24
C ALA A 218 -20.94 -5.52 1.51
N PRO A 219 -21.33 -6.27 0.48
CA PRO A 219 -22.11 -7.50 0.67
C PRO A 219 -21.35 -8.55 1.49
N GLU A 220 -22.06 -9.33 2.26
CA GLU A 220 -21.48 -10.42 3.04
C GLU A 220 -20.61 -11.36 2.16
N GLY A 221 -19.43 -11.70 2.64
CA GLY A 221 -18.47 -12.53 1.92
C GLY A 221 -17.72 -11.83 0.77
N TRP A 222 -17.91 -10.51 0.58
CA TRP A 222 -17.13 -9.70 -0.34
C TRP A 222 -16.00 -8.98 0.39
N ALA A 223 -14.84 -8.83 -0.25
CA ALA A 223 -13.66 -8.22 0.36
C ALA A 223 -13.41 -6.82 -0.22
N ILE A 224 -13.29 -5.82 0.65
CA ILE A 224 -12.91 -4.46 0.25
C ILE A 224 -11.40 -4.38 0.07
N GLN A 225 -10.94 -3.73 -0.98
CA GLN A 225 -9.54 -3.45 -1.27
C GLN A 225 -9.37 -2.01 -1.78
N GLU A 226 -8.32 -1.35 -1.34
CA GLU A 226 -7.84 -0.10 -1.91
C GLU A 226 -6.60 -0.43 -2.76
N PRO A 227 -6.73 -0.51 -4.09
CA PRO A 227 -5.61 -0.84 -4.97
C PRO A 227 -4.59 0.31 -5.00
N GLU A 228 -3.30 -0.02 -5.15
CA GLU A 228 -2.30 1.01 -5.44
C GLU A 228 -2.65 1.68 -6.78
N LYS A 229 -2.77 3.00 -6.76
CA LYS A 229 -3.12 3.79 -7.94
C LYS A 229 -1.90 3.92 -8.86
N THR A 230 -1.76 3.00 -9.79
CA THR A 230 -0.66 2.97 -10.76
C THR A 230 -0.94 3.81 -12.01
N GLN A 231 -2.21 4.16 -12.23
CA GLN A 231 -2.70 4.99 -13.34
C GLN A 231 -3.87 5.86 -12.82
N PRO A 232 -4.10 7.05 -13.37
CA PRO A 232 -5.19 7.92 -12.95
C PRO A 232 -6.56 7.24 -12.96
N GLU A 233 -6.76 6.35 -13.92
CA GLU A 233 -7.99 5.62 -14.15
C GLU A 233 -8.13 4.35 -13.30
N ALA A 234 -7.12 3.96 -12.54
CA ALA A 234 -7.26 2.83 -11.62
C ALA A 234 -8.32 3.16 -10.55
N PRO A 235 -9.15 2.18 -10.14
CA PRO A 235 -10.18 2.41 -9.14
C PRO A 235 -9.55 2.81 -7.80
N ASP A 236 -10.23 3.71 -7.10
CA ASP A 236 -9.86 4.12 -5.75
C ASP A 236 -10.20 3.02 -4.74
N VAL A 237 -11.30 2.30 -4.97
CA VAL A 237 -11.76 1.19 -4.13
C VAL A 237 -12.30 0.08 -5.00
N ALA A 238 -12.07 -1.16 -4.60
CA ALA A 238 -12.64 -2.35 -5.23
C ALA A 238 -13.26 -3.28 -4.18
N VAL A 239 -14.46 -3.79 -4.45
CA VAL A 239 -15.15 -4.79 -3.64
C VAL A 239 -15.17 -6.08 -4.43
N LEU A 240 -14.48 -7.10 -3.92
CA LEU A 240 -14.23 -8.35 -4.60
C LEU A 240 -15.17 -9.44 -4.09
N GLY A 241 -15.99 -9.95 -4.96
CA GLY A 241 -16.89 -11.07 -4.67
C GLY A 241 -16.17 -12.43 -4.62
N PRO A 242 -16.92 -13.50 -4.32
CA PRO A 242 -16.38 -14.86 -4.32
C PRO A 242 -15.88 -15.23 -5.72
N ARG A 243 -14.83 -16.06 -5.76
CA ARG A 243 -14.25 -16.52 -7.02
C ARG A 243 -15.06 -17.71 -7.57
N ILE A 244 -15.68 -17.52 -8.73
CA ILE A 244 -16.47 -18.54 -9.43
C ILE A 244 -15.83 -18.84 -10.78
N ASN A 245 -15.57 -20.10 -11.12
CA ASN A 245 -15.00 -20.52 -12.40
C ASN A 245 -13.76 -19.74 -12.85
N ASN A 246 -12.82 -19.50 -11.92
CA ASN A 246 -11.60 -18.71 -12.15
C ASN A 246 -11.81 -17.22 -12.43
N PHE A 247 -12.99 -16.69 -12.21
CA PHE A 247 -13.29 -15.26 -12.29
C PHE A 247 -13.80 -14.75 -10.94
N THR A 248 -13.48 -13.51 -10.61
CA THR A 248 -13.96 -12.80 -9.40
C THR A 248 -14.83 -11.65 -9.87
N ALA A 249 -16.07 -11.61 -9.41
CA ALA A 249 -16.94 -10.45 -9.61
C ALA A 249 -16.31 -9.24 -8.88
N VAL A 250 -16.38 -8.07 -9.50
CA VAL A 250 -15.77 -6.85 -8.94
C VAL A 250 -16.79 -5.72 -9.00
N ILE A 251 -16.93 -4.98 -7.90
CA ILE A 251 -17.53 -3.66 -7.88
C ILE A 251 -16.39 -2.68 -7.63
N SER A 252 -16.17 -1.74 -8.53
CA SER A 252 -15.10 -0.74 -8.41
C SER A 252 -15.68 0.67 -8.29
N PHE A 253 -14.98 1.51 -7.56
CA PHE A 253 -15.30 2.92 -7.37
C PHE A 253 -14.13 3.74 -7.92
N LEU A 254 -14.45 4.71 -8.77
CA LEU A 254 -13.53 5.74 -9.22
C LEU A 254 -14.12 7.10 -8.86
N VAL A 255 -13.31 7.98 -8.29
CA VAL A 255 -13.72 9.32 -7.89
C VAL A 255 -12.88 10.34 -8.64
N GLU A 256 -13.54 11.22 -9.36
CA GLU A 256 -12.92 12.27 -10.17
C GLU A 256 -13.47 13.65 -9.79
N ASN A 257 -12.60 14.67 -9.77
CA ASN A 257 -13.07 16.03 -9.60
C ASN A 257 -13.80 16.50 -10.88
N SER A 258 -14.97 17.09 -10.75
CA SER A 258 -15.75 17.56 -11.90
C SER A 258 -15.08 18.76 -12.60
N ASN A 259 -14.32 19.58 -11.85
CA ASN A 259 -13.66 20.78 -12.35
C ASN A 259 -14.61 21.70 -13.17
N GLY A 260 -15.90 21.69 -12.81
CA GLY A 260 -16.95 22.43 -13.52
C GLY A 260 -17.50 21.76 -14.77
N THR A 261 -16.98 20.57 -15.16
CA THR A 261 -17.49 19.76 -16.28
C THR A 261 -18.91 19.25 -15.93
N SER A 262 -19.82 19.26 -16.89
CA SER A 262 -21.15 18.66 -16.73
C SER A 262 -21.07 17.12 -16.86
N LEU A 263 -22.05 16.39 -16.29
CA LEU A 263 -22.17 14.94 -16.47
C LEU A 263 -22.16 14.56 -17.95
N ILE A 264 -22.88 15.30 -18.78
CA ILE A 264 -22.98 15.06 -20.22
C ILE A 264 -21.61 15.19 -20.90
N ASP A 265 -20.86 16.25 -20.58
CA ASP A 265 -19.55 16.44 -21.19
C ASP A 265 -18.52 15.44 -20.67
N HIS A 266 -18.60 15.09 -19.37
CA HIS A 266 -17.79 14.02 -18.79
C HIS A 266 -18.05 12.70 -19.55
N ILE A 267 -19.28 12.32 -19.72
CA ILE A 267 -19.72 11.14 -20.45
C ILE A 267 -19.25 11.21 -21.91
N LYS A 268 -19.41 12.33 -22.63
CA LYS A 268 -18.90 12.48 -24.02
C LYS A 268 -17.38 12.30 -24.13
N ASN A 269 -16.63 12.92 -23.21
CA ASN A 269 -15.18 12.84 -23.22
C ASN A 269 -14.69 11.40 -22.99
N THR A 270 -15.29 10.74 -22.02
CA THR A 270 -14.98 9.36 -21.68
C THR A 270 -15.25 8.44 -22.87
N ARG A 271 -16.38 8.61 -23.57
CA ARG A 271 -16.71 7.79 -24.75
C ARG A 271 -15.80 8.02 -25.95
N LYS A 272 -15.37 9.25 -26.19
CA LYS A 272 -14.39 9.54 -27.22
C LYS A 272 -13.14 8.66 -27.07
N ASN A 273 -12.73 8.40 -25.84
CA ASN A 273 -11.56 7.57 -25.53
C ASN A 273 -11.80 6.07 -25.80
N LEU A 274 -13.04 5.60 -25.79
CA LEU A 274 -13.37 4.19 -26.05
C LEU A 274 -13.87 3.90 -27.46
N GLN A 275 -14.16 4.92 -28.24
CA GLN A 275 -14.63 4.71 -29.63
C GLN A 275 -13.75 3.72 -30.40
N PRO A 276 -12.40 3.78 -30.33
CA PRO A 276 -11.55 2.79 -30.98
C PRO A 276 -11.79 1.33 -30.55
N ILE A 277 -12.16 1.12 -29.29
CA ILE A 277 -12.43 -0.22 -28.73
C ILE A 277 -13.78 -0.74 -29.22
N ILE A 278 -14.75 0.18 -29.34
CA ILE A 278 -16.09 -0.11 -29.87
C ILE A 278 -15.99 -0.44 -31.37
N ASP A 279 -15.30 0.40 -32.13
CA ASP A 279 -15.10 0.22 -33.56
C ASP A 279 -14.36 -1.09 -33.88
N ALA A 280 -13.45 -1.51 -33.00
CA ALA A 280 -12.78 -2.79 -33.07
C ALA A 280 -13.67 -4.00 -32.68
N GLY A 281 -14.93 -3.78 -32.30
CA GLY A 281 -15.87 -4.80 -31.84
C GLY A 281 -15.52 -5.49 -30.54
N ARG A 282 -14.57 -4.94 -29.77
CA ARG A 282 -14.13 -5.48 -28.48
C ARG A 282 -15.08 -5.11 -27.33
N LEU A 283 -15.88 -4.09 -27.56
CA LEU A 283 -16.84 -3.56 -26.63
C LEU A 283 -18.17 -3.30 -27.36
N LYS A 284 -19.27 -3.74 -26.76
CA LYS A 284 -20.63 -3.48 -27.26
C LYS A 284 -21.48 -2.91 -26.15
N ILE A 285 -22.02 -1.72 -26.35
CA ILE A 285 -23.02 -1.12 -25.46
C ILE A 285 -24.35 -1.84 -25.68
N ILE A 286 -25.00 -2.18 -24.57
CA ILE A 286 -26.30 -2.88 -24.55
C ILE A 286 -27.40 -1.86 -24.32
N SER A 287 -27.23 -1.00 -23.33
CA SER A 287 -28.20 0.05 -22.97
C SER A 287 -27.53 1.21 -22.27
N GLU A 288 -28.14 2.38 -22.40
CA GLU A 288 -27.81 3.60 -21.66
C GLU A 288 -29.09 4.27 -21.20
N GLU A 289 -29.07 4.87 -20.01
CA GLU A 289 -30.18 5.64 -19.50
C GLU A 289 -29.70 6.71 -18.51
N ASP A 290 -30.35 7.87 -18.54
CA ASP A 290 -30.18 8.93 -17.53
C ASP A 290 -31.28 8.81 -16.49
N LYS A 291 -30.90 8.84 -15.22
CA LYS A 291 -31.84 8.77 -14.08
C LYS A 291 -31.48 9.75 -12.99
N ASN A 292 -32.44 10.04 -12.14
CA ASN A 292 -32.16 10.63 -10.84
C ASN A 292 -32.19 9.53 -9.78
N ILE A 293 -31.06 9.35 -9.09
CA ILE A 293 -30.92 8.39 -7.98
C ILE A 293 -30.59 9.19 -6.72
N LYS A 294 -31.47 9.11 -5.70
CA LYS A 294 -31.31 9.83 -4.42
C LYS A 294 -31.07 11.34 -4.57
N GLY A 295 -31.66 11.97 -5.59
CA GLY A 295 -31.49 13.40 -5.87
C GLY A 295 -30.29 13.75 -6.77
N TYR A 296 -29.45 12.79 -7.13
CA TYR A 296 -28.30 13.00 -8.01
C TYR A 296 -28.65 12.68 -9.46
N SER A 297 -28.15 13.51 -10.39
CA SER A 297 -28.15 13.18 -11.81
C SER A 297 -27.18 12.02 -12.03
N THR A 298 -27.64 10.97 -12.69
CA THR A 298 -26.86 9.78 -12.94
C THR A 298 -26.97 9.33 -14.39
N HIS A 299 -25.87 8.80 -14.92
CA HIS A 299 -25.82 8.10 -16.20
C HIS A 299 -25.53 6.62 -15.95
N ILE A 300 -26.35 5.73 -16.53
CA ILE A 300 -26.23 4.29 -16.35
C ILE A 300 -25.91 3.67 -17.71
N THR A 301 -24.85 2.89 -17.78
CA THR A 301 -24.44 2.16 -18.97
C THR A 301 -24.38 0.67 -18.67
N GLU A 302 -25.01 -0.16 -19.51
CA GLU A 302 -24.73 -1.59 -19.54
C GLU A 302 -24.01 -1.95 -20.85
N ALA A 303 -22.92 -2.71 -20.73
CA ALA A 303 -22.21 -3.14 -21.92
C ALA A 303 -21.53 -4.51 -21.71
N ARG A 304 -21.06 -5.11 -22.80
CA ARG A 304 -20.35 -6.37 -22.82
C ARG A 304 -19.06 -6.26 -23.63
N GLY A 305 -18.04 -7.00 -23.23
CA GLY A 305 -16.77 -7.03 -23.94
C GLY A 305 -16.02 -8.34 -23.78
N GLY A 306 -15.00 -8.53 -24.60
CA GLY A 306 -14.09 -9.66 -24.52
C GLY A 306 -12.81 -9.27 -23.75
N PHE A 307 -12.42 -10.11 -22.82
CA PHE A 307 -11.19 -9.97 -22.06
C PHE A 307 -10.34 -11.23 -22.20
N VAL A 308 -9.06 -11.06 -22.52
CA VAL A 308 -8.12 -12.18 -22.74
C VAL A 308 -7.24 -12.35 -21.51
N SER A 309 -7.22 -13.56 -20.94
CA SER A 309 -6.29 -13.92 -19.86
C SER A 309 -5.78 -15.34 -20.03
N LYS A 310 -4.45 -15.52 -20.08
CA LYS A 310 -3.80 -16.82 -20.28
C LYS A 310 -4.40 -17.60 -21.47
N ASP A 311 -4.45 -16.98 -22.63
CA ASP A 311 -4.97 -17.54 -23.90
C ASP A 311 -6.46 -17.94 -23.89
N LYS A 312 -7.21 -17.50 -22.87
CA LYS A 312 -8.66 -17.69 -22.78
C LYS A 312 -9.37 -16.36 -22.92
N ILE A 313 -10.38 -16.35 -23.80
CA ILE A 313 -11.30 -15.22 -23.93
C ILE A 313 -12.42 -15.40 -22.91
N PHE A 314 -12.62 -14.39 -22.08
CA PHE A 314 -13.76 -14.30 -21.17
C PHE A 314 -14.69 -13.23 -21.70
N ILE A 315 -15.95 -13.59 -21.88
CA ILE A 315 -17.00 -12.60 -22.16
C ILE A 315 -17.47 -12.06 -20.82
N ILE A 316 -17.31 -10.77 -20.65
CA ILE A 316 -17.73 -10.03 -19.45
C ILE A 316 -18.89 -9.10 -19.79
N LYS A 317 -19.78 -8.94 -18.83
CA LYS A 317 -20.82 -7.90 -18.83
C LYS A 317 -20.51 -6.98 -17.66
N TYR A 318 -20.83 -5.70 -17.83
CA TYR A 318 -20.72 -4.74 -16.74
C TYR A 318 -21.84 -3.72 -16.79
N LYS A 319 -22.09 -3.17 -15.60
CA LYS A 319 -23.00 -2.08 -15.37
C LYS A 319 -22.24 -0.97 -14.67
N GLU A 320 -22.27 0.21 -15.27
CA GLU A 320 -21.63 1.39 -14.74
C GLU A 320 -22.68 2.43 -14.40
N ILE A 321 -22.48 3.11 -13.27
CA ILE A 321 -23.31 4.22 -12.83
C ILE A 321 -22.39 5.37 -12.51
N VAL A 322 -22.50 6.46 -13.25
CA VAL A 322 -21.82 7.73 -13.00
C VAL A 322 -22.77 8.66 -12.27
N ILE A 323 -22.40 9.10 -11.08
CA ILE A 323 -23.19 9.97 -10.21
C ILE A 323 -22.55 11.35 -10.20
N GLU A 324 -23.28 12.40 -10.62
CA GLU A 324 -22.81 13.79 -10.59
C GLU A 324 -23.12 14.43 -9.23
N SER A 325 -22.10 14.96 -8.58
CA SER A 325 -22.21 15.84 -7.40
C SER A 325 -21.74 17.26 -7.76
N ASN A 326 -21.73 18.19 -6.80
CA ASN A 326 -21.29 19.56 -7.05
C ASN A 326 -19.84 19.67 -7.54
N ASP A 327 -18.97 18.83 -7.03
CA ASP A 327 -17.50 18.93 -7.22
C ASP A 327 -16.86 17.64 -7.74
N LYS A 328 -17.63 16.53 -7.79
CA LYS A 328 -17.08 15.20 -8.14
C LYS A 328 -18.04 14.41 -9.02
N PHE A 329 -17.42 13.47 -9.75
CA PHE A 329 -18.09 12.30 -10.32
C PHE A 329 -17.72 11.07 -9.51
N TYR A 330 -18.71 10.26 -9.14
CA TYR A 330 -18.54 8.94 -8.54
C TYR A 330 -18.96 7.90 -9.56
N THR A 331 -18.00 7.13 -10.04
CA THR A 331 -18.26 6.04 -10.99
C THR A 331 -18.22 4.70 -10.28
N LEU A 332 -19.36 4.03 -10.21
CA LEU A 332 -19.54 2.68 -9.67
C LEU A 332 -19.65 1.71 -10.83
N THR A 333 -18.74 0.75 -10.93
CA THR A 333 -18.76 -0.24 -12.02
C THR A 333 -18.81 -1.66 -11.47
N TYR A 334 -19.86 -2.38 -11.75
CA TYR A 334 -19.98 -3.81 -11.50
C TYR A 334 -19.57 -4.60 -12.74
N THR A 335 -18.63 -5.53 -12.57
CA THR A 335 -18.09 -6.39 -13.65
C THR A 335 -18.16 -7.85 -13.24
N ASN A 336 -18.73 -8.69 -14.11
CA ASN A 336 -18.74 -10.14 -13.93
C ASN A 336 -18.68 -10.84 -15.29
N GLN A 337 -18.41 -12.16 -15.29
CA GLN A 337 -18.66 -12.97 -16.50
C GLN A 337 -20.13 -12.85 -16.90
N GLU A 338 -20.40 -12.77 -18.21
CA GLU A 338 -21.76 -12.59 -18.74
C GLU A 338 -22.73 -13.63 -18.17
N LYS A 339 -22.33 -14.89 -18.09
CA LYS A 339 -23.16 -16.00 -17.58
C LYS A 339 -23.47 -15.94 -16.06
N ASN A 340 -22.70 -15.18 -15.28
CA ASN A 340 -22.84 -15.04 -13.84
C ASN A 340 -23.29 -13.62 -13.46
N PHE A 341 -23.48 -12.74 -14.44
CA PHE A 341 -23.73 -11.33 -14.20
C PHE A 341 -25.02 -11.10 -13.39
N ASP A 342 -26.11 -11.69 -13.85
CA ASP A 342 -27.43 -11.46 -13.21
C ASP A 342 -27.50 -12.11 -11.81
N ALA A 343 -26.76 -13.18 -11.57
CA ALA A 343 -26.73 -13.86 -10.27
C ALA A 343 -26.11 -13.01 -9.14
N SER A 344 -25.18 -12.10 -9.46
CA SER A 344 -24.55 -11.21 -8.47
C SER A 344 -24.97 -9.74 -8.65
N LEU A 345 -25.92 -9.44 -9.52
CA LEU A 345 -26.44 -8.08 -9.68
C LEU A 345 -27.15 -7.56 -8.40
N PRO A 346 -27.87 -8.38 -7.62
CA PRO A 346 -28.44 -7.94 -6.34
C PRO A 346 -27.40 -7.40 -5.36
N GLN A 347 -26.20 -7.97 -5.31
CA GLN A 347 -25.13 -7.48 -4.45
C GLN A 347 -24.62 -6.09 -4.89
N PHE A 348 -24.53 -5.85 -6.18
CA PHE A 348 -24.22 -4.51 -6.70
C PHE A 348 -25.32 -3.51 -6.33
N ASN A 349 -26.58 -3.88 -6.49
CA ASN A 349 -27.69 -3.01 -6.13
C ASN A 349 -27.69 -2.70 -4.63
N ALA A 350 -27.38 -3.66 -3.76
CA ALA A 350 -27.24 -3.43 -2.31
C ALA A 350 -26.11 -2.43 -1.99
N VAL A 351 -24.98 -2.49 -2.68
CA VAL A 351 -23.91 -1.51 -2.56
C VAL A 351 -24.39 -0.13 -3.01
N LEU A 352 -25.09 -0.02 -4.15
CA LEU A 352 -25.65 1.22 -4.64
C LEU A 352 -26.71 1.81 -3.69
N ASP A 353 -27.56 0.96 -3.12
CA ASP A 353 -28.59 1.36 -2.17
C ASP A 353 -28.01 1.88 -0.86
N SER A 354 -26.87 1.36 -0.43
CA SER A 354 -26.13 1.83 0.75
C SER A 354 -25.16 2.97 0.46
N PHE A 355 -24.88 3.26 -0.82
CA PHE A 355 -23.96 4.33 -1.20
C PHE A 355 -24.47 5.70 -0.77
N GLU A 356 -23.62 6.42 -0.03
CA GLU A 356 -23.85 7.79 0.41
C GLU A 356 -22.65 8.66 0.09
N THR A 357 -22.87 9.94 -0.16
CA THR A 357 -21.80 10.91 -0.36
C THR A 357 -22.04 12.18 0.46
N THR A 358 -20.95 12.77 0.96
CA THR A 358 -20.96 14.06 1.67
C THR A 358 -21.13 15.24 0.71
N SER A 359 -20.83 15.05 -0.57
CA SER A 359 -21.06 16.05 -1.63
C SER A 359 -22.56 16.17 -1.96
N LYS A 360 -23.06 17.40 -1.99
CA LYS A 360 -24.48 17.65 -2.32
C LYS A 360 -24.76 17.37 -3.80
N PRO A 361 -26.01 17.01 -4.15
CA PRO A 361 -26.46 16.98 -5.54
C PRO A 361 -26.23 18.35 -6.19
N LYS A 362 -25.73 18.36 -7.42
CA LYS A 362 -25.70 19.58 -8.23
C LYS A 362 -27.15 20.01 -8.49
N GLY A 363 -27.49 21.26 -8.19
CA GLY A 363 -28.87 21.75 -8.28
C GLY A 363 -29.54 21.30 -9.59
N SER A 364 -30.72 20.68 -9.48
CA SER A 364 -31.42 20.03 -10.58
C SER A 364 -31.70 20.99 -11.73
N LEU A 365 -30.96 20.82 -12.81
CA LEU A 365 -31.43 21.29 -14.12
C LEU A 365 -32.47 20.27 -14.62
N PRO A 366 -33.56 20.70 -15.27
CA PRO A 366 -34.56 19.78 -15.79
C PRO A 366 -33.91 18.83 -16.79
N VAL A 367 -34.10 17.54 -16.60
CA VAL A 367 -33.69 16.50 -17.53
C VAL A 367 -34.50 16.68 -18.82
N THR A 368 -33.94 17.37 -19.78
CA THR A 368 -34.47 17.35 -21.15
C THR A 368 -33.87 16.11 -21.82
N GLY A 369 -34.74 15.19 -22.20
CA GLY A 369 -34.34 13.95 -22.88
C GLY A 369 -33.42 14.24 -24.07
N PHE A 370 -32.25 13.59 -24.05
CA PHE A 370 -31.26 13.73 -25.12
C PHE A 370 -31.37 12.59 -26.15
N PRO A 371 -31.03 12.89 -27.42
CA PRO A 371 -30.86 11.82 -28.40
C PRO A 371 -29.76 10.86 -27.96
N LEU A 372 -30.00 9.59 -28.16
CA LEU A 372 -29.07 8.47 -27.89
C LEU A 372 -27.74 8.63 -28.64
N GLU A 373 -26.84 9.39 -28.04
CA GLU A 373 -25.43 9.36 -28.39
C GLU A 373 -24.57 9.64 -27.13
N ILE A 374 -24.18 8.73 -26.44
CA ILE A 374 -22.94 8.07 -26.19
C ILE A 374 -22.09 8.53 -25.00
N GLY A 375 -21.77 7.67 -24.05
CA GLY A 375 -20.81 7.87 -23.03
C GLY A 375 -19.95 6.71 -22.56
N ILE A 376 -18.83 6.85 -21.87
CA ILE A 376 -18.09 5.71 -21.28
C ILE A 376 -17.09 6.06 -20.17
N GLY A 377 -17.08 5.26 -19.06
CA GLY A 377 -16.02 5.02 -18.11
C GLY A 377 -15.47 3.56 -18.08
N ILE A 378 -15.63 2.82 -19.13
CA ILE A 378 -15.65 1.34 -19.15
C ILE A 378 -14.30 0.64 -19.41
N ALA A 379 -13.35 1.25 -20.14
CA ALA A 379 -12.04 0.65 -20.43
C ALA A 379 -11.24 0.34 -19.16
N ILE A 380 -11.51 1.03 -18.09
CA ILE A 380 -10.78 1.05 -16.83
C ILE A 380 -11.13 -0.15 -15.95
N ALA A 381 -12.40 -0.50 -15.85
CA ALA A 381 -12.85 -1.66 -15.08
C ALA A 381 -12.27 -2.99 -15.63
N ILE A 382 -12.07 -3.06 -16.95
CA ILE A 382 -11.45 -4.22 -17.61
C ILE A 382 -9.97 -4.31 -17.25
N ALA A 383 -9.23 -3.21 -17.26
CA ALA A 383 -7.82 -3.15 -16.87
C ALA A 383 -7.63 -3.43 -15.36
N ALA A 384 -8.49 -2.88 -14.49
CA ALA A 384 -8.44 -3.09 -13.05
C ALA A 384 -8.73 -4.54 -12.66
N ALA A 385 -9.76 -5.17 -13.22
CA ALA A 385 -10.06 -6.58 -12.99
C ALA A 385 -8.91 -7.49 -13.46
N ALA A 386 -8.24 -7.14 -14.58
CA ALA A 386 -7.06 -7.85 -15.08
C ALA A 386 -5.85 -7.65 -14.17
N THR A 387 -5.61 -6.44 -13.66
CA THR A 387 -4.48 -6.10 -12.80
C THR A 387 -4.60 -6.77 -11.41
N ILE A 388 -5.77 -6.75 -10.80
CA ILE A 388 -6.05 -7.43 -9.51
C ILE A 388 -5.86 -8.96 -9.65
N LEU A 389 -6.23 -9.55 -10.79
CA LEU A 389 -5.98 -10.97 -11.10
C LEU A 389 -4.47 -11.29 -11.27
N VAL A 390 -3.68 -10.39 -11.85
CA VAL A 390 -2.23 -10.56 -12.06
C VAL A 390 -1.45 -10.47 -10.74
N VAL A 391 -1.79 -9.54 -9.86
CA VAL A 391 -1.11 -9.37 -8.55
C VAL A 391 -1.32 -10.60 -7.66
N LYS A 392 -2.53 -11.16 -7.59
CA LYS A 392 -2.78 -12.42 -6.85
C LYS A 392 -2.06 -13.64 -7.46
N ARG A 393 -1.68 -13.63 -8.73
CA ARG A 393 -0.96 -14.74 -9.38
C ARG A 393 0.55 -14.72 -9.16
N LYS A 394 1.20 -13.55 -9.06
CA LYS A 394 2.63 -13.49 -8.69
C LYS A 394 2.89 -14.12 -7.30
N LYS A 395 1.94 -14.01 -6.37
CA LYS A 395 2.02 -14.66 -5.05
C LYS A 395 1.87 -16.18 -5.08
N LYS A 396 1.32 -16.79 -6.15
CA LYS A 396 1.09 -18.25 -6.25
C LYS A 396 2.15 -19.01 -7.05
N GLN A 397 2.94 -18.35 -7.89
CA GLN A 397 3.97 -19.02 -8.70
C GLN A 397 5.28 -19.33 -7.95
N THR A 398 5.46 -18.79 -6.74
CA THR A 398 6.64 -19.08 -5.91
C THR A 398 6.50 -20.36 -5.08
N LYS A 399 5.40 -21.11 -5.19
CA LYS A 399 5.15 -22.33 -4.39
C LYS A 399 5.28 -23.65 -5.14
N LEU A 400 5.94 -23.73 -6.28
CA LEU A 400 6.17 -25.03 -6.98
C LEU A 400 7.56 -25.05 -7.62
N LYS A 401 8.56 -25.50 -6.88
CA LYS A 401 9.59 -26.43 -7.35
C LYS A 401 10.27 -27.07 -6.14
N PRO A 402 10.57 -28.38 -6.25
CA PRO A 402 11.05 -29.23 -5.16
C PRO A 402 12.43 -28.89 -4.69
#